data_7c3062f1f38ed04e83563fd3f971baf8
#
_entry.id   7c3062f1f38ed04e83563fd3f971baf8
#
_cell.length_a   1.000
_cell.length_b   1.000
_cell.length_c   1.000
_cell.angle_alpha   90.00
_cell.angle_beta   90.00
_cell.angle_gamma   90.00
#
_symmetry.space_group_name_H-M   'P 1'
#
loop_
_entity.id
_entity.type
_entity.pdbx_description
1 polymer ?
#
loop_
_entity_poly.entity_id
_entity_poly.type
_entity_poly.pdbx_seq_one_letter_code
_entity_poly.pdbx_strand_id
1 'polypeptide(L)'
;MKTALFSFLFSALLLLGCNGETPIQPDIPDELDETEILIYEEIQIPTKPAGTPTFTATETIDGSKGGYVKIKESYITEDDDTVLIDVKLKIKKDCFSGNADITMTMDDIYTAVSFSPDMVFENPVELDVKYKGLDPDQLNFPSGEYEFLYIDDDGNTETVPSYGVNVNAELGEISVKKAKLSHFSRYAFGR
;
A
#
# COMPACT_ATOMS: atom_id res chain seq x y z
N MET A 1 15.97 -98.04 -18.31
CA MET A 1 16.14 -98.51 -16.93
C MET A 1 15.59 -97.44 -16.00
N LYS A 2 14.60 -97.87 -15.22
CA LYS A 2 14.18 -97.42 -13.90
C LYS A 2 13.78 -95.92 -13.76
N THR A 3 12.49 -95.60 -13.82
CA THR A 3 11.53 -95.47 -12.71
C THR A 3 11.99 -94.52 -11.60
N ALA A 4 11.26 -93.46 -11.38
CA ALA A 4 10.58 -93.20 -10.12
C ALA A 4 9.62 -92.00 -10.22
N LEU A 5 8.42 -92.37 -10.07
CA LEU A 5 7.23 -91.64 -9.70
C LEU A 5 7.43 -91.02 -8.31
N PHE A 6 7.09 -89.72 -8.10
CA PHE A 6 6.64 -89.33 -6.77
C PHE A 6 5.60 -88.25 -6.89
N SER A 7 4.43 -88.69 -6.54
CA SER A 7 3.23 -87.95 -6.26
C SER A 7 3.34 -87.32 -4.85
N PHE A 8 2.98 -86.08 -4.67
CA PHE A 8 2.49 -85.55 -3.37
C PHE A 8 1.74 -84.27 -3.60
N LEU A 9 0.51 -84.36 -3.53
CA LEU A 9 -0.44 -83.97 -2.46
C LEU A 9 -0.58 -82.47 -2.26
N PHE A 10 -1.68 -82.00 -2.74
CA PHE A 10 -2.62 -81.02 -2.26
C PHE A 10 -2.35 -80.47 -0.88
N SER A 11 -2.18 -79.17 -0.80
CA SER A 11 -2.56 -78.41 0.39
C SER A 11 -3.08 -77.05 -0.02
N ALA A 12 -4.40 -76.99 -0.05
CA ALA A 12 -5.11 -75.72 -0.17
C ALA A 12 -4.97 -74.96 1.17
N LEU A 13 -4.31 -73.83 1.15
CA LEU A 13 -4.33 -72.89 2.26
C LEU A 13 -5.10 -71.67 1.84
N LEU A 14 -6.35 -71.65 2.27
CA LEU A 14 -7.17 -70.42 2.27
C LEU A 14 -6.54 -69.38 3.22
N LEU A 15 -5.87 -68.42 2.71
CA LEU A 15 -5.56 -67.17 3.47
C LEU A 15 -6.65 -66.13 3.16
N LEU A 16 -7.53 -66.01 4.14
CA LEU A 16 -8.49 -64.95 4.26
C LEU A 16 -7.81 -63.59 4.08
N GLY A 17 -8.44 -62.81 3.22
CA GLY A 17 -7.97 -61.43 2.95
C GLY A 17 -7.83 -60.61 4.20
N CYS A 18 -6.69 -60.01 4.35
CA CYS A 18 -6.59 -58.74 5.04
C CYS A 18 -7.02 -57.65 4.06
N ASN A 19 -8.15 -57.03 4.31
CA ASN A 19 -8.45 -55.72 3.78
C ASN A 19 -7.32 -54.82 4.22
N GLY A 20 -6.40 -54.53 3.31
CA GLY A 20 -5.49 -53.43 3.49
C GLY A 20 -6.31 -52.15 3.47
N GLU A 21 -6.59 -51.63 4.65
CA GLU A 21 -6.94 -50.22 4.76
C GLU A 21 -5.77 -49.46 4.15
N THR A 22 -6.03 -48.85 3.01
CA THR A 22 -5.12 -47.83 2.47
C THR A 22 -4.90 -46.79 3.60
N PRO A 23 -3.66 -46.46 3.97
CA PRO A 23 -3.42 -45.38 4.91
C PRO A 23 -4.17 -44.16 4.37
N ILE A 24 -5.07 -43.62 5.17
CA ILE A 24 -5.65 -42.31 4.93
C ILE A 24 -4.48 -41.38 4.96
N GLN A 25 -3.94 -41.05 3.79
CA GLN A 25 -3.02 -39.95 3.63
C GLN A 25 -3.83 -38.74 4.04
N PRO A 26 -3.41 -37.97 5.07
CA PRO A 26 -4.12 -36.74 5.38
C PRO A 26 -4.12 -35.93 4.09
N ASP A 27 -5.30 -35.54 3.62
CA ASP A 27 -5.43 -34.48 2.61
C ASP A 27 -4.73 -33.29 3.19
N ILE A 28 -3.47 -33.09 2.80
CA ILE A 28 -2.80 -31.83 2.94
C ILE A 28 -3.54 -30.96 1.93
N PRO A 29 -4.25 -29.93 2.36
CA PRO A 29 -4.77 -28.97 1.41
C PRO A 29 -3.58 -28.42 0.64
N ASP A 30 -3.52 -28.72 -0.63
CA ASP A 30 -2.53 -28.16 -1.57
C ASP A 30 -2.96 -26.73 -1.98
N GLU A 31 -3.67 -26.07 -1.08
CA GLU A 31 -3.81 -24.61 -1.09
C GLU A 31 -2.60 -24.03 -0.37
N LEU A 32 -1.48 -23.99 -1.10
CA LEU A 32 -0.61 -22.84 -0.93
C LEU A 32 -1.51 -21.64 -1.22
N ASP A 33 -1.94 -21.00 -0.15
CA ASP A 33 -2.44 -19.65 -0.18
C ASP A 33 -1.34 -18.84 -0.91
N GLU A 34 -1.46 -18.76 -2.25
CA GLU A 34 -0.74 -17.77 -3.00
C GLU A 34 -1.24 -16.45 -2.41
N THR A 35 -0.52 -15.98 -1.41
CA THR A 35 -0.68 -14.63 -0.92
C THR A 35 -0.50 -13.78 -2.17
N GLU A 36 -1.60 -13.36 -2.79
CA GLU A 36 -1.57 -12.38 -3.86
C GLU A 36 -0.81 -11.20 -3.28
N ILE A 37 0.44 -11.08 -3.67
CA ILE A 37 1.21 -9.87 -3.38
C ILE A 37 0.49 -8.80 -4.21
N LEU A 38 -0.38 -8.07 -3.56
CA LEU A 38 -1.00 -6.89 -4.14
C LEU A 38 0.13 -5.91 -4.44
N ILE A 39 0.57 -5.91 -5.68
CA ILE A 39 1.56 -4.95 -6.18
C ILE A 39 0.79 -3.66 -6.43
N TYR A 40 0.85 -2.73 -5.48
CA TYR A 40 0.31 -1.40 -5.68
C TYR A 40 1.19 -0.62 -6.66
N GLU A 41 0.57 -0.03 -7.66
CA GLU A 41 1.20 0.90 -8.58
C GLU A 41 0.95 2.33 -8.11
N GLU A 42 2.03 3.05 -7.77
CA GLU A 42 1.93 4.46 -7.38
C GLU A 42 1.57 5.31 -8.60
N ILE A 43 0.68 6.29 -8.39
CA ILE A 43 0.26 7.23 -9.43
C ILE A 43 1.37 8.27 -9.65
N GLN A 44 1.83 8.37 -10.90
CA GLN A 44 2.85 9.34 -11.28
C GLN A 44 2.27 10.74 -11.46
N ILE A 45 3.07 11.75 -11.12
CA ILE A 45 2.78 13.13 -11.50
C ILE A 45 3.42 13.45 -12.86
N PRO A 46 2.83 14.32 -13.67
CA PRO A 46 3.46 14.82 -14.88
C PRO A 46 4.84 15.44 -14.57
N THR A 47 5.79 15.22 -15.48
CA THR A 47 7.18 15.63 -15.26
C THR A 47 7.30 17.14 -15.03
N LYS A 48 8.00 17.51 -13.97
CA LYS A 48 8.36 18.90 -13.70
C LYS A 48 9.42 19.39 -14.69
N PRO A 49 9.36 20.64 -15.16
CA PRO A 49 10.43 21.23 -15.94
C PRO A 49 11.76 21.22 -15.20
N ALA A 50 12.86 21.09 -15.93
CA ALA A 50 14.21 21.12 -15.37
C ALA A 50 14.44 22.40 -14.54
N GLY A 51 14.94 22.22 -13.32
CA GLY A 51 15.19 23.32 -12.39
C GLY A 51 14.00 23.71 -11.49
N THR A 52 12.84 23.07 -11.64
CA THR A 52 11.74 23.23 -10.67
C THR A 52 12.15 22.54 -9.35
N PRO A 53 12.17 23.26 -8.22
CA PRO A 53 12.58 22.67 -6.95
C PRO A 53 11.54 21.66 -6.43
N THR A 54 11.99 20.75 -5.58
CA THR A 54 11.10 19.92 -4.78
C THR A 54 10.28 20.80 -3.83
N PHE A 55 8.96 20.60 -3.79
CA PHE A 55 8.09 21.40 -2.92
C PHE A 55 8.17 20.88 -1.48
N THR A 56 8.55 21.77 -0.58
CA THR A 56 8.76 21.47 0.84
C THR A 56 8.19 22.59 1.70
N ALA A 57 7.61 22.25 2.84
CA ALA A 57 7.19 23.21 3.85
C ALA A 57 7.61 22.72 5.24
N THR A 58 8.13 23.63 6.06
CA THR A 58 8.51 23.37 7.45
C THR A 58 7.81 24.36 8.37
N GLU A 59 7.24 23.86 9.46
CA GLU A 59 6.61 24.66 10.50
C GLU A 59 7.03 24.17 11.89
N THR A 60 7.34 25.10 12.77
CA THR A 60 7.58 24.78 14.19
C THR A 60 6.23 24.64 14.90
N ILE A 61 5.89 23.44 15.33
CA ILE A 61 4.61 23.12 15.99
C ILE A 61 4.84 22.90 17.48
N ASP A 62 4.09 23.61 18.31
CA ASP A 62 3.93 23.34 19.75
C ASP A 62 2.87 22.24 19.92
N GLY A 63 3.28 21.05 20.33
CA GLY A 63 2.39 19.89 20.45
C GLY A 63 1.20 20.14 21.39
N SER A 64 1.37 20.99 22.40
CA SER A 64 0.28 21.36 23.33
C SER A 64 -0.82 22.24 22.69
N LYS A 65 -0.51 22.90 21.58
CA LYS A 65 -1.44 23.77 20.84
C LYS A 65 -1.92 23.15 19.54
N GLY A 66 -1.08 22.30 18.92
CA GLY A 66 -1.27 21.82 17.57
C GLY A 66 -1.00 22.90 16.51
N GLY A 67 -1.28 22.58 15.26
CA GLY A 67 -1.02 23.52 14.15
C GLY A 67 -1.28 22.91 12.79
N TYR A 68 -0.72 23.52 11.76
CA TYR A 68 -0.85 23.08 10.36
C TYR A 68 0.47 23.24 9.64
N VAL A 69 0.80 22.25 8.81
CA VAL A 69 1.80 22.39 7.75
C VAL A 69 1.07 22.35 6.41
N LYS A 70 1.41 23.24 5.46
CA LYS A 70 0.70 23.33 4.18
C LYS A 70 1.66 23.54 3.03
N ILE A 71 1.39 22.83 1.94
CA ILE A 71 1.96 23.08 0.62
C ILE A 71 0.80 23.40 -0.32
N LYS A 72 0.89 24.53 -1.01
CA LYS A 72 -0.05 24.91 -2.07
C LYS A 72 0.76 25.49 -3.21
N GLU A 73 1.08 24.62 -4.15
CA GLU A 73 2.01 24.91 -5.23
C GLU A 73 1.43 24.50 -6.58
N SER A 74 2.06 24.99 -7.64
CA SER A 74 1.74 24.60 -8.99
C SER A 74 2.98 24.68 -9.88
N TYR A 75 2.98 23.91 -10.94
CA TYR A 75 3.95 24.02 -12.00
C TYR A 75 3.29 23.81 -13.38
N ILE A 76 3.95 24.29 -14.41
CA ILE A 76 3.53 24.09 -15.81
C ILE A 76 4.45 23.00 -16.36
N THR A 77 3.89 21.98 -16.98
CA THR A 77 4.61 20.88 -17.64
C THR A 77 5.25 21.35 -18.95
N GLU A 78 6.06 20.51 -19.59
CA GLU A 78 6.59 20.82 -20.92
C GLU A 78 5.53 20.92 -22.02
N ASP A 79 4.36 20.31 -21.79
CA ASP A 79 3.19 20.32 -22.68
C ASP A 79 2.22 21.49 -22.39
N ASP A 80 2.64 22.48 -21.61
CA ASP A 80 1.86 23.65 -21.16
C ASP A 80 0.66 23.32 -20.25
N ASP A 81 0.57 22.10 -19.72
CA ASP A 81 -0.46 21.72 -18.76
C ASP A 81 -0.08 22.20 -17.35
N THR A 82 -1.09 22.54 -16.56
CA THR A 82 -0.88 23.02 -15.19
C THR A 82 -1.18 21.94 -14.17
N VAL A 83 -0.19 21.54 -13.38
CA VAL A 83 -0.36 20.66 -12.22
C VAL A 83 -0.51 21.51 -10.95
N LEU A 84 -1.56 21.25 -10.17
CA LEU A 84 -1.83 21.90 -8.89
C LEU A 84 -1.69 20.88 -7.77
N ILE A 85 -1.01 21.28 -6.69
CA ILE A 85 -0.78 20.47 -5.49
C ILE A 85 -1.30 21.26 -4.29
N ASP A 86 -2.24 20.69 -3.53
CA ASP A 86 -2.77 21.28 -2.30
C ASP A 86 -2.75 20.21 -1.21
N VAL A 87 -1.81 20.36 -0.26
CA VAL A 87 -1.61 19.41 0.83
C VAL A 87 -1.65 20.15 2.15
N LYS A 88 -2.38 19.59 3.11
CA LYS A 88 -2.54 20.16 4.44
C LYS A 88 -2.49 19.09 5.50
N LEU A 89 -1.44 19.12 6.31
CA LEU A 89 -1.33 18.38 7.55
C LEU A 89 -1.95 19.18 8.69
N LYS A 90 -2.86 18.56 9.44
CA LYS A 90 -3.45 19.12 10.65
C LYS A 90 -3.03 18.31 11.87
N ILE A 91 -2.33 18.96 12.76
CA ILE A 91 -1.90 18.43 14.04
C ILE A 91 -2.81 19.01 15.12
N LYS A 92 -3.53 18.13 15.81
CA LYS A 92 -4.38 18.54 16.93
C LYS A 92 -3.52 18.84 18.15
N LYS A 93 -4.11 19.57 19.09
CA LYS A 93 -3.47 19.77 20.40
C LYS A 93 -3.24 18.42 21.10
N ASP A 94 -2.18 18.36 21.85
CA ASP A 94 -1.81 17.22 22.68
C ASP A 94 -1.50 15.92 21.87
N CYS A 95 -1.04 16.07 20.60
CA CYS A 95 -0.59 14.94 19.77
C CYS A 95 0.84 14.49 20.13
N PHE A 96 1.66 15.42 20.65
CA PHE A 96 3.01 15.15 21.13
C PHE A 96 3.41 16.24 22.16
N SER A 97 4.49 16.00 22.89
CA SER A 97 4.99 16.95 23.89
C SER A 97 6.13 17.81 23.35
N GLY A 98 6.17 19.08 23.75
CA GLY A 98 7.20 20.04 23.35
C GLY A 98 6.97 20.63 21.97
N ASN A 99 8.04 21.19 21.39
CA ASN A 99 8.05 21.77 20.07
C ASN A 99 8.80 20.87 19.09
N ALA A 100 8.33 20.80 17.86
CA ALA A 100 9.01 20.09 16.77
C ALA A 100 8.93 20.92 15.49
N ASP A 101 10.04 20.94 14.73
CA ASP A 101 10.05 21.44 13.36
C ASP A 101 9.59 20.32 12.43
N ILE A 102 8.36 20.43 11.95
CA ILE A 102 7.74 19.43 11.11
C ILE A 102 7.89 19.85 9.66
N THR A 103 8.56 19.01 8.90
CA THR A 103 8.79 19.18 7.46
C THR A 103 7.93 18.21 6.68
N MET A 104 7.26 18.72 5.66
CA MET A 104 6.50 17.99 4.68
C MET A 104 7.15 18.19 3.32
N THR A 105 7.44 17.10 2.59
CA THR A 105 8.13 17.12 1.29
C THR A 105 7.33 16.34 0.28
N MET A 106 7.02 16.96 -0.85
CA MET A 106 6.36 16.28 -1.97
C MET A 106 7.37 15.48 -2.78
N ASP A 107 6.95 14.31 -3.27
CA ASP A 107 7.74 13.55 -4.24
C ASP A 107 7.75 14.24 -5.60
N ASP A 108 8.83 14.07 -6.38
CA ASP A 108 8.99 14.70 -7.69
C ASP A 108 8.56 13.82 -8.87
N ILE A 109 8.16 12.56 -8.59
CA ILE A 109 7.78 11.56 -9.58
C ILE A 109 6.37 11.04 -9.32
N TYR A 110 6.03 10.84 -8.05
CA TYR A 110 4.77 10.21 -7.63
C TYR A 110 3.87 11.17 -6.86
N THR A 111 2.59 10.83 -6.78
CA THR A 111 1.61 11.54 -5.94
C THR A 111 1.83 11.22 -4.45
N ALA A 112 3.07 11.40 -3.99
CA ALA A 112 3.49 11.02 -2.65
C ALA A 112 3.94 12.22 -1.82
N VAL A 113 3.88 12.05 -0.51
CA VAL A 113 4.33 13.01 0.50
C VAL A 113 5.08 12.30 1.60
N SER A 114 6.21 12.85 2.01
CA SER A 114 7.02 12.37 3.13
C SER A 114 7.08 13.41 4.25
N PHE A 115 7.29 12.94 5.47
CA PHE A 115 7.35 13.77 6.66
C PHE A 115 8.62 13.52 7.46
N SER A 116 9.12 14.57 8.10
CA SER A 116 10.20 14.49 9.08
C SER A 116 9.99 15.49 10.23
N PRO A 117 10.56 15.23 11.42
CA PRO A 117 11.28 14.01 11.82
C PRO A 117 10.34 12.80 11.95
N ASP A 118 10.90 11.59 12.04
CA ASP A 118 10.11 10.40 12.37
C ASP A 118 9.44 10.60 13.73
N MET A 119 8.11 10.44 13.76
CA MET A 119 7.30 10.64 14.94
C MET A 119 6.15 9.63 14.96
N VAL A 120 5.81 9.17 16.16
CA VAL A 120 4.61 8.36 16.41
C VAL A 120 3.65 9.18 17.26
N PHE A 121 2.36 9.13 16.95
CA PHE A 121 1.34 9.93 17.59
C PHE A 121 0.40 9.08 18.45
N GLU A 122 0.13 9.51 19.69
CA GLU A 122 -0.91 8.89 20.52
C GLU A 122 -2.30 9.06 19.89
N ASN A 123 -2.53 10.21 19.28
CA ASN A 123 -3.75 10.51 18.54
C ASN A 123 -3.37 10.82 17.08
N PRO A 124 -3.93 10.10 16.10
CA PRO A 124 -3.58 10.31 14.69
C PRO A 124 -3.76 11.76 14.25
N VAL A 125 -2.79 12.26 13.49
CA VAL A 125 -2.88 13.55 12.81
C VAL A 125 -3.70 13.39 11.53
N GLU A 126 -4.23 14.49 10.99
CA GLU A 126 -5.11 14.47 9.83
C GLU A 126 -4.39 15.08 8.61
N LEU A 127 -4.44 14.36 7.50
CA LEU A 127 -3.85 14.81 6.24
C LEU A 127 -4.93 14.94 5.17
N ASP A 128 -4.96 16.08 4.51
CA ASP A 128 -5.70 16.31 3.28
C ASP A 128 -4.70 16.44 2.13
N VAL A 129 -4.90 15.68 1.03
CA VAL A 129 -4.05 15.74 -0.17
C VAL A 129 -4.93 15.88 -1.39
N LYS A 130 -4.53 16.75 -2.31
CA LYS A 130 -5.21 16.95 -3.58
C LYS A 130 -4.22 17.29 -4.68
N TYR A 131 -4.35 16.59 -5.78
CA TYR A 131 -3.68 16.89 -7.05
C TYR A 131 -4.71 17.20 -8.12
N LYS A 132 -4.35 18.07 -9.07
CA LYS A 132 -5.08 18.33 -10.31
C LYS A 132 -4.11 18.44 -11.47
N GLY A 133 -4.60 18.14 -12.68
CA GLY A 133 -3.78 18.16 -13.89
C GLY A 133 -2.88 16.94 -14.01
N LEU A 134 -3.29 15.81 -13.39
CA LEU A 134 -2.68 14.51 -13.62
C LEU A 134 -3.15 13.96 -14.96
N ASP A 135 -2.40 13.02 -15.53
CA ASP A 135 -2.78 12.31 -16.73
C ASP A 135 -4.11 11.57 -16.53
N PRO A 136 -5.16 11.89 -17.30
CA PRO A 136 -6.46 11.22 -17.19
C PRO A 136 -6.39 9.70 -17.39
N ASP A 137 -5.46 9.22 -18.21
CA ASP A 137 -5.32 7.78 -18.48
C ASP A 137 -4.85 7.00 -17.24
N GLN A 138 -4.08 7.64 -16.37
CA GLN A 138 -3.71 7.06 -15.07
C GLN A 138 -4.87 7.04 -14.07
N LEU A 139 -5.90 7.83 -14.28
CA LEU A 139 -7.05 7.97 -13.40
C LEU A 139 -8.32 7.32 -13.97
N ASN A 140 -8.21 6.58 -15.08
CA ASN A 140 -9.36 5.98 -15.78
C ASN A 140 -9.63 4.53 -15.32
N PHE A 141 -9.61 4.29 -14.02
CA PHE A 141 -9.94 3.02 -13.38
C PHE A 141 -11.18 3.19 -12.50
N PRO A 142 -11.91 2.11 -12.17
CA PRO A 142 -13.00 2.19 -11.22
C PRO A 142 -12.56 2.86 -9.91
N SER A 143 -13.37 3.79 -9.41
CA SER A 143 -13.01 4.62 -8.24
C SER A 143 -12.69 3.84 -6.96
N GLY A 144 -13.09 2.56 -6.88
CA GLY A 144 -12.78 1.68 -5.76
C GLY A 144 -11.39 1.04 -5.81
N GLU A 145 -10.64 1.24 -6.89
CA GLU A 145 -9.30 0.68 -7.05
C GLU A 145 -8.19 1.64 -6.57
N TYR A 146 -8.55 2.87 -6.19
CA TYR A 146 -7.57 3.84 -5.69
C TYR A 146 -7.58 3.88 -4.18
N GLU A 147 -6.40 3.78 -3.60
CA GLU A 147 -6.19 3.87 -2.16
C GLU A 147 -5.16 4.95 -1.81
N PHE A 148 -5.21 5.42 -0.58
CA PHE A 148 -4.16 6.24 0.01
C PHE A 148 -3.39 5.38 0.99
N LEU A 149 -2.11 5.17 0.72
CA LEU A 149 -1.28 4.15 1.31
C LEU A 149 -0.16 4.75 2.15
N TYR A 150 0.15 4.13 3.25
CA TYR A 150 1.44 4.19 3.90
C TYR A 150 2.40 3.26 3.15
N ILE A 151 3.64 3.68 3.02
CA ILE A 151 4.72 2.90 2.38
C ILE A 151 5.90 2.89 3.34
N ASP A 152 6.34 1.70 3.78
CA ASP A 152 7.50 1.55 4.62
C ASP A 152 8.82 1.54 3.82
N ASP A 153 9.96 1.48 4.52
CA ASP A 153 11.29 1.48 3.89
C ASP A 153 11.58 0.20 3.08
N ASP A 154 10.85 -0.88 3.35
CA ASP A 154 10.95 -2.15 2.62
C ASP A 154 9.99 -2.21 1.41
N GLY A 155 9.16 -1.18 1.23
CA GLY A 155 8.18 -1.08 0.16
C GLY A 155 6.85 -1.78 0.45
N ASN A 156 6.62 -2.23 1.70
CA ASN A 156 5.32 -2.75 2.08
C ASN A 156 4.31 -1.62 2.20
N THR A 157 3.06 -1.92 1.90
CA THR A 157 1.99 -0.92 1.89
C THR A 157 0.88 -1.28 2.87
N GLU A 158 0.25 -0.24 3.43
CA GLU A 158 -0.92 -0.36 4.28
C GLU A 158 -1.92 0.76 3.93
N THR A 159 -3.20 0.41 3.79
CA THR A 159 -4.26 1.39 3.53
C THR A 159 -4.45 2.32 4.73
N VAL A 160 -4.37 3.62 4.47
CA VAL A 160 -4.55 4.65 5.50
C VAL A 160 -6.04 4.93 5.73
N PRO A 161 -6.55 4.80 6.96
CA PRO A 161 -7.93 5.14 7.27
C PRO A 161 -8.23 6.61 6.90
N SER A 162 -9.26 6.82 6.08
CA SER A 162 -9.63 8.15 5.57
C SER A 162 -11.14 8.23 5.28
N TYR A 163 -11.59 9.34 4.73
CA TYR A 163 -12.96 9.46 4.18
C TYR A 163 -13.07 8.91 2.74
N GLY A 164 -12.06 8.17 2.29
CA GLY A 164 -11.95 7.60 0.96
C GLY A 164 -11.20 8.49 -0.03
N VAL A 165 -10.76 7.87 -1.09
CA VAL A 165 -10.12 8.54 -2.23
C VAL A 165 -11.20 8.96 -3.21
N ASN A 166 -11.14 10.22 -3.66
CA ASN A 166 -12.01 10.76 -4.69
C ASN A 166 -11.21 11.02 -5.96
N VAL A 167 -11.70 10.50 -7.07
CA VAL A 167 -11.08 10.63 -8.39
C VAL A 167 -12.05 11.30 -9.36
N ASN A 168 -11.52 12.24 -10.14
CA ASN A 168 -12.20 12.77 -11.31
C ASN A 168 -11.22 12.74 -12.49
N ALA A 169 -11.29 11.67 -13.28
CA ALA A 169 -10.38 11.44 -14.40
C ALA A 169 -10.46 12.53 -15.46
N GLU A 170 -11.67 13.08 -15.75
CA GLU A 170 -11.84 14.14 -16.76
C GLU A 170 -11.07 15.41 -16.40
N LEU A 171 -10.90 15.71 -15.11
CA LEU A 171 -10.17 16.87 -14.61
C LEU A 171 -8.74 16.55 -14.19
N GLY A 172 -8.28 15.30 -14.36
CA GLY A 172 -7.00 14.83 -13.84
C GLY A 172 -6.89 15.06 -12.32
N GLU A 173 -7.98 14.86 -11.56
CA GLU A 173 -8.02 15.16 -10.13
C GLU A 173 -8.07 13.89 -9.28
N ILE A 174 -7.18 13.79 -8.30
CA ILE A 174 -7.25 12.81 -7.22
C ILE A 174 -7.12 13.50 -5.87
N SER A 175 -7.85 13.03 -4.86
CA SER A 175 -7.79 13.61 -3.52
C SER A 175 -8.18 12.62 -2.43
N VAL A 176 -7.59 12.79 -1.25
CA VAL A 176 -8.00 12.16 0.00
C VAL A 176 -8.25 13.24 1.06
N LYS A 177 -9.22 13.00 1.93
CA LYS A 177 -9.52 13.89 3.06
C LYS A 177 -9.44 13.16 4.37
N LYS A 178 -8.86 13.83 5.36
CA LYS A 178 -8.73 13.36 6.75
C LYS A 178 -8.12 11.96 6.85
N ALA A 179 -7.10 11.69 6.02
CA ALA A 179 -6.27 10.52 6.19
C ALA A 179 -5.64 10.55 7.59
N LYS A 180 -5.74 9.45 8.33
CA LYS A 180 -5.33 9.34 9.73
C LYS A 180 -3.94 8.76 9.82
N LEU A 181 -2.95 9.62 10.05
CA LEU A 181 -1.56 9.20 10.18
C LEU A 181 -1.23 8.95 11.65
N SER A 182 -0.88 7.70 11.99
CA SER A 182 -0.43 7.30 13.32
C SER A 182 1.05 7.60 13.56
N HIS A 183 1.81 7.79 12.50
CA HIS A 183 3.24 8.15 12.54
C HIS A 183 3.59 8.96 11.29
N PHE A 184 4.79 9.55 11.28
CA PHE A 184 5.35 10.16 10.08
C PHE A 184 6.16 9.13 9.29
N SER A 185 6.00 9.17 7.99
CA SER A 185 6.67 8.34 7.00
C SER A 185 6.37 8.86 5.60
N ARG A 186 6.35 7.95 4.61
CA ARG A 186 5.96 8.22 3.22
C ARG A 186 4.54 7.71 2.97
N TYR A 187 3.74 8.53 2.30
CA TYR A 187 2.34 8.23 1.94
C TYR A 187 2.10 8.58 0.48
N ALA A 188 1.35 7.76 -0.24
CA ALA A 188 1.08 7.97 -1.66
C ALA A 188 -0.34 7.52 -2.05
N PHE A 189 -0.82 8.00 -3.21
CA PHE A 189 -1.93 7.35 -3.88
C PHE A 189 -1.41 6.18 -4.69
N GLY A 190 -2.14 5.06 -4.66
CA GLY A 190 -1.86 3.86 -5.42
C GLY A 190 -3.13 3.13 -5.83
N ARG A 191 -2.95 2.10 -6.68
CA ARG A 191 -4.01 1.23 -7.20
C ARG A 191 -3.50 -0.20 -7.36
#